data_3722ff503540371a999543756c6b6e96
#
_entry.id   3722ff503540371a999543756c6b6e96
#
_cell.length_a   1.000
_cell.length_b   1.000
_cell.length_c   1.000
_cell.angle_alpha   90.00
_cell.angle_beta   90.00
_cell.angle_gamma   90.00
#
_symmetry.space_group_name_H-M   'P 1'
#
loop_
_entity.id
_entity.type
_entity.pdbx_description
1 polymer ?
#
loop_
_entity_poly.entity_id
_entity_poly.type
_entity_poly.pdbx_seq_one_letter_code
_entity_poly.pdbx_strand_id
1 'polypeptide(L)'
;MQKNRKRIFTWILLFTVSIQVFWWDGISVSAEPAAIEAPSAVLLESSTGKVIFEQNARERRSPASITKIMTLLLTFEALDQGKIKLEDPVTVSAYASSMGGSQVFLAENEVQTLETMIKCIAVASGNDASVAVAEYLSLIHISEPTRH
;
A
#
# COMPACT_ATOMS: atom_id res chain seq x y z
N MET A 1 -71.69 26.55 15.86
CA MET A 1 -71.00 26.48 14.54
C MET A 1 -69.47 26.76 14.60
N GLN A 2 -68.99 27.59 15.48
CA GLN A 2 -67.55 28.00 15.55
C GLN A 2 -66.60 26.89 16.00
N LYS A 3 -67.05 25.95 16.85
CA LYS A 3 -66.22 24.86 17.39
C LYS A 3 -65.82 23.81 16.33
N ASN A 4 -66.70 23.55 15.36
CA ASN A 4 -66.40 22.59 14.29
C ASN A 4 -65.49 23.19 13.24
N ARG A 5 -65.51 24.48 12.96
CA ARG A 5 -64.62 25.16 12.03
C ARG A 5 -63.11 25.09 12.51
N LYS A 6 -62.92 25.28 13.83
CA LYS A 6 -61.56 25.15 14.41
C LYS A 6 -61.05 23.73 14.30
N ARG A 7 -61.88 22.71 14.54
CA ARG A 7 -61.43 21.29 14.42
C ARG A 7 -61.10 20.93 12.96
N ILE A 8 -61.85 21.36 12.00
CA ILE A 8 -61.61 21.13 10.57
C ILE A 8 -60.30 21.82 10.16
N PHE A 9 -60.07 23.04 10.60
CA PHE A 9 -58.84 23.77 10.31
C PHE A 9 -57.59 23.07 10.90
N THR A 10 -57.69 22.51 12.10
CA THR A 10 -56.62 21.75 12.74
C THR A 10 -56.31 20.46 11.98
N TRP A 11 -57.33 19.75 11.50
CA TRP A 11 -57.12 18.54 10.71
C TRP A 11 -56.50 18.81 9.32
N ILE A 12 -56.90 19.89 8.68
CA ILE A 12 -56.32 20.33 7.41
C ILE A 12 -54.84 20.71 7.61
N LEU A 13 -54.51 21.44 8.68
CA LEU A 13 -53.14 21.83 8.98
C LEU A 13 -52.26 20.60 9.28
N LEU A 14 -52.76 19.63 10.06
CA LEU A 14 -52.05 18.39 10.33
C LEU A 14 -51.84 17.56 9.06
N PHE A 15 -52.81 17.53 8.16
CA PHE A 15 -52.71 16.80 6.90
C PHE A 15 -51.71 17.44 5.92
N THR A 16 -51.65 18.77 5.85
CA THR A 16 -50.66 19.49 5.03
C THR A 16 -49.26 19.32 5.54
N VAL A 17 -49.05 19.33 6.87
CA VAL A 17 -47.72 19.07 7.47
C VAL A 17 -47.30 17.62 7.23
N SER A 18 -48.20 16.64 7.30
CA SER A 18 -47.91 15.24 7.03
C SER A 18 -47.48 15.00 5.57
N ILE A 19 -48.09 15.68 4.62
CA ILE A 19 -47.72 15.57 3.20
C ILE A 19 -46.33 16.14 2.95
N GLN A 20 -45.93 17.22 3.61
CA GLN A 20 -44.59 17.80 3.45
C GLN A 20 -43.48 16.89 3.97
N VAL A 21 -43.73 16.09 5.00
CA VAL A 21 -42.74 15.12 5.52
C VAL A 21 -42.55 13.94 4.58
N PHE A 22 -43.59 13.55 3.82
CA PHE A 22 -43.51 12.46 2.84
C PHE A 22 -42.80 12.83 1.53
N TRP A 23 -42.69 14.13 1.23
CA TRP A 23 -41.98 14.63 0.02
C TRP A 23 -40.54 15.08 0.30
N TRP A 24 -40.00 14.73 1.44
CA TRP A 24 -38.58 14.91 1.66
C TRP A 24 -37.85 13.80 0.90
N ASP A 25 -37.70 14.01 -0.39
CA ASP A 25 -36.75 13.25 -1.18
C ASP A 25 -35.40 13.35 -0.47
N GLY A 26 -34.93 12.24 0.10
CA GLY A 26 -33.63 12.20 0.74
C GLY A 26 -32.61 12.77 -0.24
N ILE A 27 -31.88 13.77 0.20
CA ILE A 27 -30.78 14.31 -0.59
C ILE A 27 -29.79 13.15 -0.80
N SER A 28 -29.92 12.48 -1.94
CA SER A 28 -28.93 11.50 -2.36
C SER A 28 -27.66 12.30 -2.68
N VAL A 29 -26.76 12.37 -1.71
CA VAL A 29 -25.40 12.86 -1.97
C VAL A 29 -24.74 11.80 -2.83
N SER A 30 -24.85 11.96 -4.14
CA SER A 30 -24.02 11.24 -5.08
C SER A 30 -22.66 11.90 -5.03
N ALA A 31 -21.73 11.29 -4.32
CA ALA A 31 -20.34 11.67 -4.48
C ALA A 31 -19.92 11.29 -5.91
N GLU A 32 -19.59 12.29 -6.72
CA GLU A 32 -18.98 12.04 -8.02
C GLU A 32 -17.71 11.23 -7.77
N PRO A 33 -17.49 10.11 -8.49
CA PRO A 33 -16.27 9.35 -8.31
C PRO A 33 -15.08 10.26 -8.57
N ALA A 34 -14.18 10.35 -7.60
CA ALA A 34 -12.97 11.14 -7.73
C ALA A 34 -12.25 10.71 -9.02
N ALA A 35 -12.10 11.62 -9.97
CA ALA A 35 -11.32 11.37 -11.18
C ALA A 35 -9.86 11.25 -10.77
N ILE A 36 -9.34 10.02 -10.71
CA ILE A 36 -7.94 9.76 -10.41
C ILE A 36 -7.19 9.63 -11.74
N GLU A 37 -6.19 10.49 -11.94
CA GLU A 37 -5.36 10.47 -13.17
C GLU A 37 -4.44 9.25 -13.27
N ALA A 38 -4.26 8.50 -12.17
CA ALA A 38 -3.45 7.28 -12.18
C ALA A 38 -4.05 6.22 -13.12
N PRO A 39 -3.23 5.52 -13.92
CA PRO A 39 -3.70 4.46 -14.80
C PRO A 39 -4.41 3.31 -14.08
N SER A 40 -4.03 3.02 -12.85
CA SER A 40 -4.65 2.04 -11.96
C SER A 40 -4.64 2.55 -10.53
N ALA A 41 -5.71 2.30 -9.79
CA ALA A 41 -5.82 2.71 -8.39
C ALA A 41 -6.71 1.74 -7.60
N VAL A 42 -6.39 1.57 -6.33
CA VAL A 42 -7.20 0.86 -5.35
C VAL A 42 -7.18 1.62 -4.04
N LEU A 43 -8.34 1.81 -3.44
CA LEU A 43 -8.48 2.34 -2.09
C LEU A 43 -9.12 1.26 -1.22
N LEU A 44 -8.43 0.90 -0.14
CA LEU A 44 -8.89 -0.09 0.82
C LEU A 44 -9.14 0.55 2.18
N GLU A 45 -10.16 0.10 2.87
CA GLU A 45 -10.32 0.37 4.29
C GLU A 45 -9.33 -0.50 5.06
N SER A 46 -8.45 0.12 5.87
CA SER A 46 -7.27 -0.54 6.47
C SER A 46 -7.63 -1.61 7.52
N SER A 47 -8.76 -1.47 8.21
CA SER A 47 -9.15 -2.40 9.28
C SER A 47 -9.80 -3.67 8.76
N THR A 48 -10.55 -3.60 7.66
CA THR A 48 -11.31 -4.73 7.11
C THR A 48 -10.80 -5.25 5.78
N GLY A 49 -9.93 -4.49 5.08
CA GLY A 49 -9.51 -4.80 3.72
C GLY A 49 -10.60 -4.56 2.67
N LYS A 50 -11.74 -3.95 3.05
CA LYS A 50 -12.84 -3.68 2.12
C LYS A 50 -12.40 -2.68 1.05
N VAL A 51 -12.63 -3.03 -0.21
CA VAL A 51 -12.40 -2.11 -1.34
C VAL A 51 -13.44 -1.00 -1.30
N ILE A 52 -12.98 0.25 -1.17
CA ILE A 52 -13.80 1.47 -1.20
C ILE A 52 -13.89 2.01 -2.63
N PHE A 53 -12.78 1.95 -3.36
CA PHE A 53 -12.69 2.40 -4.75
C PHE A 53 -11.68 1.54 -5.50
N GLU A 54 -11.97 1.27 -6.78
CA GLU A 54 -11.02 0.61 -7.67
C GLU A 54 -11.12 1.16 -9.10
N GLN A 55 -9.96 1.30 -9.72
CA GLN A 55 -9.81 1.66 -11.12
C GLN A 55 -8.73 0.79 -11.73
N ASN A 56 -9.08 -0.04 -12.73
CA ASN A 56 -8.14 -0.97 -13.38
C ASN A 56 -7.30 -1.78 -12.37
N ALA A 57 -7.87 -2.14 -11.21
CA ALA A 57 -7.16 -2.72 -10.08
C ALA A 57 -6.53 -4.09 -10.36
N ARG A 58 -7.01 -4.79 -11.39
CA ARG A 58 -6.54 -6.11 -11.80
C ARG A 58 -5.61 -6.07 -13.02
N GLU A 59 -5.33 -4.89 -13.54
CA GLU A 59 -4.42 -4.74 -14.66
C GLU A 59 -2.98 -5.01 -14.21
N ARG A 60 -2.28 -5.83 -15.00
CA ARG A 60 -0.86 -6.13 -14.71
C ARG A 60 -0.01 -4.91 -15.05
N ARG A 61 0.65 -4.39 -14.05
CA ARG A 61 1.55 -3.23 -14.13
C ARG A 61 2.93 -3.59 -13.61
N SER A 62 3.95 -2.89 -14.11
CA SER A 62 5.28 -2.96 -13.51
C SER A 62 5.25 -2.25 -12.16
N PRO A 63 5.61 -2.93 -11.04
CA PRO A 63 5.53 -2.34 -9.72
C PRO A 63 6.70 -1.39 -9.41
N ALA A 64 7.66 -1.24 -10.33
CA ALA A 64 8.87 -0.44 -10.16
C ALA A 64 9.55 -0.71 -8.78
N SER A 65 9.85 0.32 -8.01
CA SER A 65 10.54 0.18 -6.71
C SER A 65 9.75 -0.58 -5.63
N ILE A 66 8.43 -0.79 -5.82
CA ILE A 66 7.65 -1.64 -4.90
C ILE A 66 8.21 -3.07 -4.86
N THR A 67 8.87 -3.53 -5.91
CA THR A 67 9.57 -4.83 -5.95
C THR A 67 10.56 -5.00 -4.78
N LYS A 68 11.17 -3.91 -4.29
CA LYS A 68 12.12 -3.95 -3.15
C LYS A 68 11.48 -4.36 -1.82
N ILE A 69 10.16 -4.25 -1.71
CA ILE A 69 9.42 -4.78 -0.56
C ILE A 69 9.67 -6.30 -0.43
N MET A 70 9.75 -7.02 -1.55
CA MET A 70 10.05 -8.46 -1.53
C MET A 70 11.48 -8.71 -1.04
N THR A 71 12.48 -7.95 -1.50
CA THR A 71 13.85 -8.07 -1.00
C THR A 71 13.91 -7.83 0.52
N LEU A 72 13.25 -6.77 1.00
CA LEU A 72 13.20 -6.47 2.43
C LEU A 72 12.44 -7.55 3.22
N LEU A 73 11.32 -8.05 2.70
CA LEU A 73 10.55 -9.12 3.34
C LEU A 73 11.41 -10.37 3.56
N LEU A 74 12.07 -10.85 2.50
CA LEU A 74 12.95 -12.03 2.58
C LEU A 74 14.13 -11.78 3.53
N THR A 75 14.66 -10.56 3.55
CA THR A 75 15.75 -10.18 4.48
C THR A 75 15.26 -10.26 5.93
N PHE A 76 14.10 -9.71 6.24
CA PHE A 76 13.55 -9.73 7.59
C PHE A 76 13.13 -11.15 8.02
N GLU A 77 12.61 -11.96 7.10
CA GLU A 77 12.33 -13.37 7.40
C GLU A 77 13.61 -14.14 7.74
N ALA A 78 14.70 -13.89 7.03
CA ALA A 78 15.99 -14.53 7.31
C ALA A 78 16.59 -14.05 8.65
N LEU A 79 16.43 -12.76 8.99
CA LEU A 79 16.79 -12.21 10.30
C LEU A 79 16.00 -12.86 11.44
N ASP A 80 14.68 -12.95 11.27
CA ASP A 80 13.75 -13.50 12.27
C ASP A 80 14.02 -15.00 12.52
N GLN A 81 14.44 -15.72 11.47
CA GLN A 81 14.87 -17.10 11.55
C GLN A 81 16.30 -17.28 12.11
N GLY A 82 17.00 -16.19 12.41
CA GLY A 82 18.38 -16.21 12.91
C GLY A 82 19.43 -16.71 11.91
N LYS A 83 19.10 -16.74 10.61
CA LYS A 83 20.01 -17.18 9.55
C LYS A 83 21.07 -16.15 9.21
N ILE A 84 20.74 -14.89 9.40
CA ILE A 84 21.58 -13.71 9.14
C ILE A 84 21.47 -12.74 10.31
N LYS A 85 22.39 -11.78 10.37
CA LYS A 85 22.43 -10.73 11.40
C LYS A 85 22.56 -9.36 10.75
N LEU A 86 22.16 -8.32 11.46
CA LEU A 86 22.26 -6.94 10.99
C LEU A 86 23.72 -6.51 10.77
N GLU A 87 24.66 -7.08 11.52
CA GLU A 87 26.10 -6.81 11.44
C GLU A 87 26.80 -7.57 10.32
N ASP A 88 26.13 -8.53 9.66
CA ASP A 88 26.75 -9.34 8.63
C ASP A 88 27.27 -8.49 7.45
N PRO A 89 28.48 -8.78 6.96
CA PRO A 89 29.05 -8.05 5.86
C PRO A 89 28.39 -8.45 4.52
N VAL A 90 27.89 -7.46 3.80
CA VAL A 90 27.36 -7.61 2.44
C VAL A 90 28.35 -6.99 1.48
N THR A 91 28.92 -7.81 0.59
CA THR A 91 29.85 -7.36 -0.44
C THR A 91 29.10 -7.02 -1.72
N VAL A 92 29.41 -5.88 -2.30
CA VAL A 92 28.78 -5.37 -3.52
C VAL A 92 29.47 -6.00 -4.74
N SER A 93 28.71 -6.72 -5.56
CA SER A 93 29.22 -7.29 -6.81
C SER A 93 29.39 -6.23 -7.91
N ALA A 94 30.14 -6.55 -8.96
CA ALA A 94 30.21 -5.74 -10.18
C ALA A 94 28.81 -5.51 -10.78
N TYR A 95 27.93 -6.52 -10.70
CA TYR A 95 26.56 -6.39 -11.19
C TYR A 95 25.74 -5.44 -10.33
N ALA A 96 25.78 -5.57 -9.01
CA ALA A 96 25.08 -4.68 -8.10
C ALA A 96 25.54 -3.22 -8.27
N SER A 97 26.85 -2.96 -8.35
CA SER A 97 27.39 -1.61 -8.55
C SER A 97 27.02 -0.98 -9.90
N SER A 98 26.72 -1.80 -10.91
CA SER A 98 26.34 -1.33 -12.25
C SER A 98 24.85 -0.98 -12.39
N MET A 99 24.06 -1.16 -11.33
CA MET A 99 22.61 -0.93 -11.39
C MET A 99 22.30 0.55 -11.66
N GLY A 100 21.42 0.79 -12.64
CA GLY A 100 20.92 2.12 -12.95
C GLY A 100 19.70 2.51 -12.09
N GLY A 101 19.19 3.73 -12.29
CA GLY A 101 18.03 4.28 -11.58
C GLY A 101 18.39 4.86 -10.21
N SER A 102 17.52 4.69 -9.20
CA SER A 102 17.85 5.15 -7.83
C SER A 102 18.99 4.33 -7.25
N GLN A 103 20.06 5.00 -6.82
CA GLN A 103 21.29 4.39 -6.33
C GLN A 103 21.78 5.11 -5.08
N VAL A 104 22.57 4.43 -4.28
CA VAL A 104 23.41 5.01 -3.23
C VAL A 104 24.90 5.03 -3.62
N PHE A 105 25.17 4.68 -4.88
CA PHE A 105 26.50 4.71 -5.51
C PHE A 105 27.53 3.82 -4.83
N LEU A 106 27.13 2.58 -4.51
CA LEU A 106 28.04 1.58 -3.96
C LEU A 106 29.10 1.16 -5.00
N ALA A 107 30.36 1.12 -4.58
CA ALA A 107 31.43 0.67 -5.43
C ALA A 107 31.53 -0.86 -5.49
N GLU A 108 32.07 -1.40 -6.59
CA GLU A 108 32.39 -2.81 -6.67
C GLU A 108 33.40 -3.21 -5.56
N ASN A 109 33.15 -4.36 -4.93
CA ASN A 109 33.88 -4.89 -3.77
C ASN A 109 33.75 -4.03 -2.49
N GLU A 110 32.92 -3.00 -2.49
CA GLU A 110 32.58 -2.30 -1.25
C GLU A 110 31.85 -3.26 -0.30
N VAL A 111 32.17 -3.16 1.00
CA VAL A 111 31.53 -3.98 2.03
C VAL A 111 30.80 -3.07 3.01
N GLN A 112 29.52 -3.32 3.18
CA GLN A 112 28.67 -2.61 4.13
C GLN A 112 27.96 -3.61 5.04
N THR A 113 27.52 -3.17 6.23
CA THR A 113 26.68 -4.02 7.07
C THR A 113 25.30 -4.21 6.44
N LEU A 114 24.67 -5.36 6.70
CA LEU A 114 23.29 -5.62 6.25
C LEU A 114 22.33 -4.52 6.74
N GLU A 115 22.51 -4.01 7.97
CA GLU A 115 21.72 -2.89 8.49
C GLU A 115 21.82 -1.64 7.60
N THR A 116 23.06 -1.29 7.19
CA THR A 116 23.29 -0.16 6.28
C THR A 116 22.59 -0.39 4.93
N MET A 117 22.72 -1.60 4.38
CA MET A 117 22.06 -1.95 3.11
C MET A 117 20.55 -1.88 3.21
N ILE A 118 19.92 -2.35 4.30
CA ILE A 118 18.48 -2.22 4.55
C ILE A 118 18.08 -0.75 4.55
N LYS A 119 18.84 0.12 5.22
CA LYS A 119 18.57 1.57 5.23
C LYS A 119 18.70 2.18 3.82
N CYS A 120 19.70 1.79 3.05
CA CYS A 120 19.86 2.22 1.66
C CYS A 120 18.66 1.83 0.79
N ILE A 121 18.12 0.63 0.98
CA ILE A 121 16.94 0.15 0.24
C ILE A 121 15.69 0.92 0.69
N ALA A 122 15.44 0.99 2.00
CA ALA A 122 14.20 1.51 2.54
C ALA A 122 14.07 3.04 2.37
N VAL A 123 15.16 3.79 2.54
CA VAL A 123 15.14 5.26 2.55
C VAL A 123 15.45 5.84 1.17
N ALA A 124 16.53 5.37 0.53
CA ALA A 124 16.98 5.89 -0.76
C ALA A 124 16.46 5.09 -1.95
N SER A 125 15.79 3.97 -1.70
CA SER A 125 15.35 3.06 -2.77
C SER A 125 16.49 2.60 -3.67
N GLY A 126 17.71 2.38 -3.11
CA GLY A 126 18.92 2.01 -3.85
C GLY A 126 18.76 0.67 -4.59
N ASN A 127 18.92 0.69 -5.91
CA ASN A 127 18.88 -0.50 -6.74
C ASN A 127 20.14 -1.35 -6.51
N ASP A 128 21.30 -0.71 -6.43
CA ASP A 128 22.59 -1.30 -6.11
C ASP A 128 22.56 -2.06 -4.77
N ALA A 129 22.09 -1.41 -3.71
CA ALA A 129 21.93 -2.03 -2.41
C ALA A 129 20.92 -3.20 -2.43
N SER A 130 19.82 -3.05 -3.17
CA SER A 130 18.80 -4.10 -3.26
C SER A 130 19.31 -5.35 -3.98
N VAL A 131 20.10 -5.18 -5.03
CA VAL A 131 20.73 -6.31 -5.75
C VAL A 131 21.78 -6.96 -4.88
N ALA A 132 22.66 -6.19 -4.22
CA ALA A 132 23.69 -6.73 -3.34
C ALA A 132 23.09 -7.58 -2.20
N VAL A 133 22.00 -7.12 -1.58
CA VAL A 133 21.27 -7.89 -0.55
C VAL A 133 20.62 -9.14 -1.13
N ALA A 134 20.01 -9.06 -2.32
CA ALA A 134 19.42 -10.23 -2.97
C ALA A 134 20.47 -11.30 -3.31
N GLU A 135 21.64 -10.92 -3.79
CA GLU A 135 22.76 -11.81 -4.04
C GLU A 135 23.27 -12.46 -2.73
N TYR A 136 23.43 -11.66 -1.68
CA TYR A 136 23.82 -12.14 -0.36
C TYR A 136 22.85 -13.19 0.18
N LEU A 137 21.52 -12.93 0.11
CA LEU A 137 20.51 -13.90 0.52
C LEU A 137 20.52 -15.17 -0.33
N SER A 138 20.78 -15.07 -1.63
CA SER A 138 20.85 -16.25 -2.51
C SER A 138 22.01 -17.17 -2.17
N LEU A 139 23.15 -16.62 -1.79
CA LEU A 139 24.32 -17.39 -1.34
C LEU A 139 24.02 -18.17 -0.06
N ILE A 140 23.24 -17.62 0.86
CA ILE A 140 22.84 -18.30 2.10
C ILE A 140 21.91 -19.47 1.80
N HIS A 141 20.93 -19.29 0.90
CA HIS A 141 20.01 -20.37 0.50
C HIS A 141 20.71 -21.52 -0.23
N ILE A 142 21.80 -21.24 -0.96
CA ILE A 142 22.60 -22.27 -1.66
C ILE A 142 23.51 -23.01 -0.68
N SER A 143 23.99 -22.36 0.36
CA SER A 143 24.92 -22.95 1.35
C SER A 143 24.22 -23.75 2.45
N GLU A 144 22.92 -23.61 2.62
CA GLU A 144 22.13 -24.47 3.52
C GLU A 144 21.59 -25.67 2.73
N PRO A 145 22.12 -26.91 2.93
CA PRO A 145 21.49 -28.09 2.37
C PRO A 145 20.09 -28.21 3.00
N THR A 146 19.06 -28.31 2.13
CA THR A 146 17.69 -28.58 2.53
C THR A 146 17.65 -29.77 3.51
N ARG A 147 17.50 -29.47 4.80
CA ARG A 147 17.14 -30.51 5.78
C ARG A 147 15.67 -30.84 5.53
N HIS A 148 15.44 -31.93 4.84
CA HIS A 148 14.17 -32.64 4.81
C HIS A 148 13.94 -33.35 6.13
#